data_8ace4c8745b2668cadda6d7d38b3a5ce
#
_entry.id   8ace4c8745b2668cadda6d7d38b3a5ce
#
_cell.length_a   1.000
_cell.length_b   1.000
_cell.length_c   1.000
_cell.angle_alpha   90.00
_cell.angle_beta   90.00
_cell.angle_gamma   90.00
#
_symmetry.space_group_name_H-M   'P 1'
#
loop_
_entity.id
_entity.type
_entity.pdbx_description
1 polymer ?
#
loop_
_entity_poly.entity_id
_entity_poly.type
_entity_poly.pdbx_seq_one_letter_code
_entity_poly.pdbx_strand_id
1 'polypeptide(L)'
;MKNKIILITGWYATGKSTFAKRLAERLSVPFFNKDVINETIGDALGAEICLEIYNKKGGNPLTFSILAHIAERFLQIGEICILESNFYKPEIEKIKNLLEKYDYKCLTYMFKGDLDVLGERFSSRGRERHWVHGNPNLDDVKRSIEHRERMEVEIGQMVYVDATSFEKIDYEALFTNAKKFIDNG
;
A
#
# COMPACT_ATOMS: atom_id res chain seq x y z
N MET A 1 -3.91 24.02 -7.67
CA MET A 1 -4.52 23.43 -6.43
C MET A 1 -4.18 21.96 -6.35
N LYS A 2 -3.87 21.49 -5.15
CA LYS A 2 -3.20 20.20 -4.95
C LYS A 2 -4.14 19.04 -4.63
N ASN A 3 -5.33 18.99 -5.23
CA ASN A 3 -6.28 17.89 -4.98
C ASN A 3 -5.77 16.58 -5.61
N LYS A 4 -4.69 16.02 -5.05
CA LYS A 4 -4.00 14.84 -5.58
C LYS A 4 -3.57 13.89 -4.48
N ILE A 5 -3.69 12.60 -4.75
CA ILE A 5 -3.21 11.54 -3.89
C ILE A 5 -2.41 10.53 -4.70
N ILE A 6 -1.40 9.95 -4.09
CA ILE A 6 -0.63 8.85 -4.70
C ILE A 6 -0.89 7.58 -3.89
N LEU A 7 -1.32 6.53 -4.57
CA LEU A 7 -1.45 5.19 -4.00
C LEU A 7 -0.31 4.31 -4.48
N ILE A 8 0.27 3.54 -3.58
CA ILE A 8 1.27 2.53 -3.89
C ILE A 8 0.73 1.20 -3.38
N THR A 9 0.51 0.28 -4.30
CA THR A 9 -0.14 -1.00 -4.01
C THR A 9 0.54 -2.14 -4.78
N GLY A 10 0.10 -3.34 -4.57
CA GLY A 10 0.58 -4.52 -5.28
C GLY A 10 1.00 -5.66 -4.36
N TRP A 11 1.74 -6.62 -4.89
CA TRP A 11 2.02 -7.88 -4.25
C TRP A 11 3.11 -7.79 -3.16
N TYR A 12 3.25 -8.86 -2.38
CA TYR A 12 4.29 -8.95 -1.35
C TYR A 12 5.71 -8.94 -1.96
N ALA A 13 6.68 -8.53 -1.19
CA ALA A 13 8.11 -8.55 -1.55
C ALA A 13 8.51 -7.82 -2.85
N THR A 14 7.66 -6.91 -3.34
CA THR A 14 7.89 -6.12 -4.56
C THR A 14 8.65 -4.81 -4.33
N GLY A 15 9.05 -4.49 -3.09
CA GLY A 15 9.79 -3.26 -2.78
C GLY A 15 8.94 -1.99 -2.68
N LYS A 16 7.60 -2.10 -2.64
CA LYS A 16 6.66 -0.97 -2.51
C LYS A 16 7.02 0.03 -1.42
N SER A 17 7.25 -0.45 -0.21
CA SER A 17 7.52 0.41 0.95
C SER A 17 8.83 1.17 0.80
N THR A 18 9.85 0.55 0.20
CA THR A 18 11.12 1.22 -0.12
C THR A 18 10.92 2.31 -1.17
N PHE A 19 10.15 2.02 -2.22
CA PHE A 19 9.81 3.01 -3.24
C PHE A 19 8.99 4.16 -2.66
N ALA A 20 7.94 3.85 -1.88
CA ALA A 20 7.08 4.84 -1.25
C ALA A 20 7.85 5.81 -0.36
N LYS A 21 8.75 5.29 0.47
CA LYS A 21 9.62 6.11 1.32
C LYS A 21 10.49 7.06 0.51
N ARG A 22 11.20 6.54 -0.50
CA ARG A 22 12.05 7.37 -1.38
C ARG A 22 11.24 8.41 -2.17
N LEU A 23 10.05 8.05 -2.64
CA LEU A 23 9.17 8.97 -3.33
C LEU A 23 8.72 10.11 -2.41
N ALA A 24 8.32 9.78 -1.17
CA ALA A 24 7.92 10.75 -0.15
C ALA A 24 9.06 11.73 0.18
N GLU A 25 10.27 11.22 0.36
CA GLU A 25 11.47 12.03 0.61
C GLU A 25 11.76 12.99 -0.57
N ARG A 26 11.72 12.49 -1.82
CA ARG A 26 11.98 13.31 -3.01
C ARG A 26 10.93 14.38 -3.27
N LEU A 27 9.69 14.10 -2.97
CA LEU A 27 8.57 15.02 -3.19
C LEU A 27 8.28 15.92 -1.98
N SER A 28 8.91 15.64 -0.83
CA SER A 28 8.58 16.27 0.46
C SER A 28 7.09 16.16 0.80
N VAL A 29 6.53 14.97 0.61
CA VAL A 29 5.10 14.67 0.79
C VAL A 29 4.93 13.63 1.89
N PRO A 30 3.95 13.79 2.80
CA PRO A 30 3.68 12.79 3.84
C PRO A 30 3.34 11.40 3.25
N PHE A 31 3.85 10.38 3.92
CA PHE A 31 3.68 8.97 3.54
C PHE A 31 3.13 8.15 4.70
N PHE A 32 2.11 7.35 4.42
CA PHE A 32 1.46 6.48 5.39
C PHE A 32 1.39 5.05 4.86
N ASN A 33 1.95 4.14 5.66
CA ASN A 33 2.01 2.71 5.36
C ASN A 33 1.04 1.95 6.27
N LYS A 34 0.17 1.13 5.69
CA LYS A 34 -0.82 0.34 6.42
C LYS A 34 -0.17 -0.68 7.36
N ASP A 35 0.94 -1.30 6.93
CA ASP A 35 1.63 -2.32 7.72
C ASP A 35 2.26 -1.69 8.98
N VAL A 36 2.86 -0.49 8.87
CA VAL A 36 3.40 0.25 10.03
C VAL A 36 2.30 0.65 11.00
N ILE A 37 1.13 1.06 10.52
CA ILE A 37 -0.02 1.32 11.39
C ILE A 37 -0.44 0.04 12.13
N ASN A 38 -0.46 -1.10 11.45
CA ASN A 38 -0.79 -2.39 12.06
C ASN A 38 0.24 -2.82 13.12
N GLU A 39 1.52 -2.62 12.85
CA GLU A 39 2.61 -2.85 13.80
C GLU A 39 2.46 -1.98 15.05
N THR A 40 2.21 -0.68 14.85
CA THR A 40 1.98 0.28 15.96
C THR A 40 0.78 -0.12 16.83
N ILE A 41 -0.32 -0.56 16.20
CA ILE A 41 -1.49 -1.08 16.95
C ILE A 41 -1.09 -2.35 17.70
N GLY A 42 -0.34 -3.24 17.06
CA GLY A 42 0.16 -4.47 17.67
C GLY A 42 0.98 -4.21 18.94
N ASP A 43 1.93 -3.29 18.84
CA ASP A 43 2.79 -2.90 19.97
C ASP A 43 1.98 -2.28 21.13
N ALA A 44 0.97 -1.48 20.80
CA ALA A 44 0.14 -0.82 21.79
C ALA A 44 -0.85 -1.76 22.52
N LEU A 45 -1.43 -2.72 21.79
CA LEU A 45 -2.49 -3.59 22.33
C LEU A 45 -1.99 -4.97 22.76
N GLY A 46 -0.87 -5.45 22.21
CA GLY A 46 -0.34 -6.76 22.45
C GLY A 46 -1.00 -7.87 21.60
N ALA A 47 -0.38 -9.04 21.60
CA ALA A 47 -0.76 -10.14 20.71
C ALA A 47 -2.15 -10.71 20.98
N GLU A 48 -2.53 -10.84 22.23
CA GLU A 48 -3.81 -11.44 22.64
C GLU A 48 -5.00 -10.66 22.09
N ILE A 49 -5.01 -9.34 22.27
CA ILE A 49 -6.10 -8.46 21.80
C ILE A 49 -6.12 -8.42 20.27
N CYS A 50 -4.95 -8.34 19.63
CA CYS A 50 -4.87 -8.32 18.16
C CYS A 50 -5.40 -9.62 17.55
N LEU A 51 -5.08 -10.78 18.11
CA LEU A 51 -5.59 -12.08 17.65
C LEU A 51 -7.10 -12.20 17.85
N GLU A 52 -7.63 -11.70 18.95
CA GLU A 52 -9.08 -11.70 19.19
C GLU A 52 -9.81 -10.86 18.12
N ILE A 53 -9.32 -9.66 17.82
CA ILE A 53 -9.88 -8.79 16.76
C ILE A 53 -9.78 -9.49 15.41
N TYR A 54 -8.63 -10.07 15.09
CA TYR A 54 -8.39 -10.75 13.83
C TYR A 54 -9.33 -11.93 13.63
N ASN A 55 -9.49 -12.77 14.64
CA ASN A 55 -10.36 -13.96 14.59
C ASN A 55 -11.84 -13.57 14.46
N LYS A 56 -12.28 -12.51 15.14
CA LYS A 56 -13.68 -12.06 15.07
C LYS A 56 -14.04 -11.35 13.77
N LYS A 57 -13.09 -10.72 13.09
CA LYS A 57 -13.33 -9.83 11.93
C LYS A 57 -12.73 -10.32 10.62
N GLY A 58 -11.95 -11.40 10.64
CA GLY A 58 -11.23 -11.89 9.46
C GLY A 58 -10.09 -10.95 9.00
N GLY A 59 -9.55 -10.15 9.93
CA GLY A 59 -8.50 -9.19 9.69
C GLY A 59 -8.51 -8.05 10.72
N ASN A 60 -7.63 -7.09 10.57
CA ASN A 60 -7.62 -5.91 11.44
C ASN A 60 -8.30 -4.70 10.74
N PRO A 61 -9.61 -4.48 10.96
CA PRO A 61 -10.33 -3.37 10.32
C PRO A 61 -9.91 -1.99 10.84
N LEU A 62 -9.28 -1.94 12.02
CA LEU A 62 -8.80 -0.68 12.62
C LEU A 62 -7.71 -0.05 11.75
N THR A 63 -6.77 -0.87 11.27
CA THR A 63 -5.63 -0.41 10.47
C THR A 63 -6.05 0.38 9.24
N PHE A 64 -6.97 -0.18 8.44
CA PHE A 64 -7.46 0.53 7.27
C PHE A 64 -8.36 1.71 7.63
N SER A 65 -9.15 1.61 8.69
CA SER A 65 -9.99 2.72 9.15
C SER A 65 -9.16 3.93 9.56
N ILE A 66 -8.03 3.71 10.24
CA ILE A 66 -7.07 4.76 10.60
C ILE A 66 -6.43 5.34 9.34
N LEU A 67 -5.94 4.50 8.43
CA LEU A 67 -5.34 4.97 7.16
C LEU A 67 -6.33 5.80 6.33
N ALA A 68 -7.58 5.36 6.21
CA ALA A 68 -8.63 6.09 5.50
C ALA A 68 -8.99 7.41 6.19
N HIS A 69 -9.02 7.45 7.53
CA HIS A 69 -9.24 8.68 8.28
C HIS A 69 -8.10 9.68 8.05
N ILE A 70 -6.85 9.24 8.11
CA ILE A 70 -5.70 10.09 7.81
C ILE A 70 -5.82 10.65 6.39
N ALA A 71 -6.09 9.79 5.40
CA ALA A 71 -6.30 10.22 4.02
C ALA A 71 -7.39 11.30 3.93
N GLU A 72 -8.55 11.06 4.53
CA GLU A 72 -9.65 12.03 4.53
C GLU A 72 -9.24 13.39 5.12
N ARG A 73 -8.43 13.42 6.18
CA ARG A 73 -7.93 14.68 6.75
C ARG A 73 -7.06 15.45 5.75
N PHE A 74 -6.19 14.80 4.99
CA PHE A 74 -5.41 15.44 3.93
C PHE A 74 -6.29 15.94 2.78
N LEU A 75 -7.27 15.12 2.36
CA LEU A 75 -8.21 15.52 1.33
C LEU A 75 -9.04 16.76 1.73
N GLN A 76 -9.44 16.87 3.00
CA GLN A 76 -10.21 18.02 3.52
C GLN A 76 -9.45 19.35 3.43
N ILE A 77 -8.14 19.33 3.60
CA ILE A 77 -7.32 20.56 3.59
C ILE A 77 -6.64 20.83 2.25
N GLY A 78 -6.92 20.04 1.21
CA GLY A 78 -6.35 20.23 -0.12
C GLY A 78 -4.87 19.80 -0.24
N GLU A 79 -4.36 18.97 0.67
CA GLU A 79 -2.95 18.59 0.69
C GLU A 79 -2.72 17.20 0.09
N ILE A 80 -1.49 16.96 -0.40
CA ILE A 80 -1.07 15.70 -1.02
C ILE A 80 -0.58 14.75 0.06
N CYS A 81 -0.93 13.46 -0.07
CA CYS A 81 -0.28 12.40 0.68
C CYS A 81 -0.06 11.15 -0.18
N ILE A 82 0.84 10.29 0.28
CA ILE A 82 1.11 8.97 -0.28
C ILE A 82 0.57 7.92 0.68
N LEU A 83 -0.25 7.01 0.16
CA LEU A 83 -0.74 5.85 0.91
C LEU A 83 -0.16 4.57 0.32
N GLU A 84 0.37 3.72 1.16
CA GLU A 84 0.88 2.41 0.75
C GLU A 84 0.15 1.30 1.49
N SER A 85 -0.39 0.37 0.71
CA SER A 85 -1.03 -0.84 1.20
C SER A 85 -1.19 -1.85 0.08
N ASN A 86 -1.38 -3.10 0.45
CA ASN A 86 -1.97 -4.09 -0.44
C ASN A 86 -3.49 -3.93 -0.40
N PHE A 87 -4.03 -2.90 -1.01
CA PHE A 87 -5.45 -2.58 -0.96
C PHE A 87 -6.33 -3.73 -1.48
N TYR A 88 -7.40 -4.02 -0.75
CA TYR A 88 -8.45 -4.94 -1.15
C TYR A 88 -9.61 -4.17 -1.79
N LYS A 89 -10.45 -4.87 -2.56
CA LYS A 89 -11.58 -4.25 -3.24
C LYS A 89 -12.46 -3.35 -2.33
N PRO A 90 -12.88 -3.76 -1.12
CA PRO A 90 -13.67 -2.89 -0.25
C PRO A 90 -12.90 -1.63 0.22
N GLU A 91 -11.57 -1.73 0.36
CA GLU A 91 -10.72 -0.60 0.72
C GLU A 91 -10.59 0.38 -0.43
N ILE A 92 -10.43 -0.11 -1.66
CA ILE A 92 -10.39 0.71 -2.88
C ILE A 92 -11.72 1.43 -3.09
N GLU A 93 -12.86 0.75 -2.93
CA GLU A 93 -14.17 1.39 -3.04
C GLU A 93 -14.34 2.54 -2.03
N LYS A 94 -13.88 2.35 -0.81
CA LYS A 94 -13.91 3.40 0.20
C LYS A 94 -13.01 4.59 -0.17
N ILE A 95 -11.82 4.33 -0.73
CA ILE A 95 -10.95 5.40 -1.23
C ILE A 95 -11.59 6.13 -2.41
N LYS A 96 -12.18 5.42 -3.38
CA LYS A 96 -12.90 6.03 -4.51
C LYS A 96 -13.96 7.01 -4.03
N ASN A 97 -14.80 6.60 -3.07
CA ASN A 97 -15.83 7.46 -2.51
C ASN A 97 -15.23 8.73 -1.85
N LEU A 98 -14.09 8.62 -1.19
CA LEU A 98 -13.40 9.79 -0.64
C LEU A 98 -12.87 10.71 -1.75
N LEU A 99 -12.27 10.16 -2.81
CA LEU A 99 -11.75 10.95 -3.92
C LEU A 99 -12.87 11.71 -4.64
N GLU A 100 -14.00 11.06 -4.87
CA GLU A 100 -15.19 11.69 -5.46
C GLU A 100 -15.75 12.81 -4.56
N LYS A 101 -15.88 12.52 -3.25
CA LYS A 101 -16.37 13.48 -2.25
C LYS A 101 -15.58 14.78 -2.21
N TYR A 102 -14.26 14.71 -2.40
CA TYR A 102 -13.35 15.85 -2.28
C TYR A 102 -12.77 16.32 -3.62
N ASP A 103 -13.23 15.79 -4.75
CA ASP A 103 -12.75 16.10 -6.10
C ASP A 103 -11.22 15.94 -6.23
N TYR A 104 -10.71 14.76 -5.89
CA TYR A 104 -9.27 14.45 -5.94
C TYR A 104 -8.90 13.58 -7.12
N LYS A 105 -7.77 13.91 -7.77
CA LYS A 105 -7.12 13.03 -8.75
C LYS A 105 -6.21 12.04 -8.04
N CYS A 106 -6.12 10.83 -8.59
CA CYS A 106 -5.32 9.75 -8.05
C CYS A 106 -4.29 9.23 -9.06
N LEU A 107 -3.06 9.03 -8.62
CA LEU A 107 -2.03 8.27 -9.32
C LEU A 107 -1.75 7.00 -8.54
N THR A 108 -1.84 5.84 -9.18
CA THR A 108 -1.63 4.55 -8.53
C THR A 108 -0.47 3.80 -9.16
N TYR A 109 0.53 3.48 -8.35
CA TYR A 109 1.61 2.54 -8.70
C TYR A 109 1.24 1.14 -8.24
N MET A 110 1.10 0.22 -9.21
CA MET A 110 0.79 -1.19 -8.98
C MET A 110 2.02 -2.05 -9.20
N PHE A 111 2.60 -2.55 -8.11
CA PHE A 111 3.80 -3.40 -8.15
C PHE A 111 3.41 -4.88 -8.21
N LYS A 112 3.82 -5.55 -9.26
CA LYS A 112 3.66 -6.99 -9.49
C LYS A 112 5.00 -7.61 -9.91
N GLY A 113 5.04 -8.92 -10.06
CA GLY A 113 6.22 -9.62 -10.55
C GLY A 113 5.99 -11.12 -10.63
N ASP A 114 7.03 -11.86 -10.96
CA ASP A 114 7.00 -13.32 -11.00
C ASP A 114 6.70 -13.89 -9.59
N LEU A 115 5.74 -14.82 -9.52
CA LEU A 115 5.26 -15.38 -8.25
C LEU A 115 6.32 -16.16 -7.49
N ASP A 116 7.16 -16.91 -8.21
CA ASP A 116 8.20 -17.73 -7.59
C ASP A 116 9.30 -16.83 -7.02
N VAL A 117 9.74 -15.84 -7.79
CA VAL A 117 10.72 -14.84 -7.35
C VAL A 117 10.23 -14.06 -6.13
N LEU A 118 8.98 -13.61 -6.16
CA LEU A 118 8.40 -12.86 -5.03
C LEU A 118 8.20 -13.73 -3.80
N GLY A 119 7.81 -15.00 -4.01
CA GLY A 119 7.66 -15.97 -2.93
C GLY A 119 8.98 -16.27 -2.23
N GLU A 120 10.07 -16.47 -2.98
CA GLU A 120 11.41 -16.67 -2.44
C GLU A 120 11.89 -15.44 -1.65
N ARG A 121 11.72 -14.24 -2.21
CA ARG A 121 12.05 -12.98 -1.50
C ARG A 121 11.24 -12.81 -0.22
N PHE A 122 9.97 -13.19 -0.24
CA PHE A 122 9.12 -13.10 0.94
C PHE A 122 9.59 -14.06 2.03
N SER A 123 9.88 -15.31 1.67
CA SER A 123 10.33 -16.35 2.59
C SER A 123 11.68 -16.03 3.21
N SER A 124 12.62 -15.44 2.45
CA SER A 124 13.93 -15.05 2.94
C SER A 124 13.89 -13.94 4.01
N ARG A 125 12.83 -13.12 4.02
CA ARG A 125 12.63 -12.04 5.01
C ARG A 125 11.94 -12.51 6.30
N GLY A 126 11.47 -13.76 6.38
CA GLY A 126 10.52 -14.23 7.39
C GLY A 126 10.95 -14.11 8.85
N ARG A 127 12.25 -14.02 9.15
CA ARG A 127 12.77 -13.96 10.54
C ARG A 127 12.84 -12.53 11.11
N GLU A 128 12.78 -11.51 10.26
CA GLU A 128 12.91 -10.10 10.67
C GLU A 128 11.57 -9.35 10.69
N ARG A 129 10.46 -10.06 10.44
CA ARG A 129 9.15 -9.43 10.35
C ARG A 129 8.54 -9.25 11.73
N HIS A 130 7.82 -8.13 11.89
CA HIS A 130 7.03 -7.90 13.08
C HIS A 130 6.01 -9.03 13.28
N TRP A 131 5.82 -9.48 14.52
CA TRP A 131 4.95 -10.62 14.87
C TRP A 131 3.51 -10.48 14.39
N VAL A 132 2.99 -9.27 14.29
CA VAL A 132 1.61 -8.97 13.85
C VAL A 132 1.30 -9.47 12.43
N HIS A 133 2.33 -9.67 11.61
CA HIS A 133 2.16 -10.16 10.22
C HIS A 133 2.11 -11.69 10.11
N GLY A 134 2.30 -12.39 11.24
CA GLY A 134 2.42 -13.83 11.23
C GLY A 134 3.62 -14.35 10.44
N ASN A 135 3.68 -15.64 10.25
CA ASN A 135 4.75 -16.29 9.47
C ASN A 135 4.13 -17.27 8.44
N PRO A 136 3.42 -16.77 7.41
CA PRO A 136 2.81 -17.60 6.40
C PRO A 136 3.90 -18.36 5.60
N ASN A 137 3.60 -19.61 5.24
CA ASN A 137 4.45 -20.39 4.36
C ASN A 137 4.34 -19.88 2.90
N LEU A 138 5.20 -20.40 2.00
CA LEU A 138 5.25 -19.99 0.61
C LEU A 138 3.92 -20.21 -0.12
N ASP A 139 3.24 -21.34 0.11
CA ASP A 139 1.98 -21.65 -0.55
C ASP A 139 0.85 -20.72 -0.08
N ASP A 140 0.85 -20.33 1.19
CA ASP A 140 -0.09 -19.33 1.72
C ASP A 140 0.12 -17.98 1.06
N VAL A 141 1.37 -17.59 0.84
CA VAL A 141 1.73 -16.35 0.14
C VAL A 141 1.27 -16.38 -1.32
N LYS A 142 1.59 -17.45 -2.05
CA LYS A 142 1.15 -17.62 -3.44
C LYS A 142 -0.37 -17.57 -3.56
N ARG A 143 -1.10 -18.34 -2.76
CA ARG A 143 -2.57 -18.31 -2.73
C ARG A 143 -3.12 -16.92 -2.40
N SER A 144 -2.49 -16.20 -1.48
CA SER A 144 -2.90 -14.84 -1.14
C SER A 144 -2.69 -13.86 -2.31
N ILE A 145 -1.62 -14.00 -3.08
CA ILE A 145 -1.37 -13.18 -4.27
C ILE A 145 -2.41 -13.49 -5.35
N GLU A 146 -2.62 -14.77 -5.68
CA GLU A 146 -3.61 -15.20 -6.68
C GLU A 146 -5.03 -14.74 -6.33
N HIS A 147 -5.41 -14.81 -5.05
CA HIS A 147 -6.70 -14.31 -4.59
C HIS A 147 -6.82 -12.79 -4.77
N ARG A 148 -5.73 -12.05 -4.50
CA ARG A 148 -5.71 -10.59 -4.67
C ARG A 148 -5.80 -10.17 -6.12
N GLU A 149 -5.14 -10.85 -7.03
CA GLU A 149 -5.21 -10.54 -8.45
C GLU A 149 -6.65 -10.54 -8.96
N ARG A 150 -7.48 -11.47 -8.47
CA ARG A 150 -8.92 -11.52 -8.79
C ARG A 150 -9.74 -10.39 -8.18
N MET A 151 -9.20 -9.70 -7.17
CA MET A 151 -9.88 -8.65 -6.42
C MET A 151 -9.33 -7.24 -6.72
N GLU A 152 -8.29 -7.13 -7.51
CA GLU A 152 -7.69 -5.84 -7.87
C GLU A 152 -8.69 -4.95 -8.59
N VAL A 153 -8.74 -3.71 -8.17
CA VAL A 153 -9.57 -2.67 -8.78
C VAL A 153 -8.66 -1.51 -9.15
N GLU A 154 -8.77 -1.09 -10.40
CA GLU A 154 -8.07 0.09 -10.88
C GLU A 154 -8.69 1.37 -10.29
N ILE A 155 -7.81 2.31 -9.92
CA ILE A 155 -8.23 3.59 -9.37
C ILE A 155 -7.28 4.70 -9.85
N GLY A 156 -7.84 5.73 -10.45
CA GLY A 156 -7.08 6.85 -10.99
C GLY A 156 -6.20 6.48 -12.19
N GLN A 157 -5.12 7.21 -12.36
CA GLN A 157 -4.10 6.91 -13.37
C GLN A 157 -3.23 5.75 -12.89
N MET A 158 -3.23 4.64 -13.62
CA MET A 158 -2.47 3.43 -13.26
C MET A 158 -1.08 3.43 -13.89
N VAL A 159 -0.08 3.07 -13.10
CA VAL A 159 1.29 2.77 -13.53
C VAL A 159 1.66 1.39 -13.01
N TYR A 160 1.84 0.44 -13.91
CA TYR A 160 2.24 -0.93 -13.55
C TYR A 160 3.76 -1.03 -13.50
N VAL A 161 4.27 -1.64 -12.43
CA VAL A 161 5.71 -1.81 -12.20
C VAL A 161 6.01 -3.30 -12.06
N ASP A 162 6.81 -3.83 -12.99
CA ASP A 162 7.33 -5.19 -12.88
C ASP A 162 8.51 -5.22 -11.89
N ALA A 163 8.27 -5.83 -10.75
CA ALA A 163 9.23 -5.99 -9.66
C ALA A 163 9.93 -7.36 -9.66
N THR A 164 9.84 -8.12 -10.73
CA THR A 164 10.56 -9.39 -10.89
C THR A 164 12.07 -9.19 -10.74
N SER A 165 12.62 -8.11 -11.32
CA SER A 165 14.02 -7.71 -11.13
C SER A 165 14.09 -6.24 -10.74
N PHE A 166 14.60 -5.94 -9.54
CA PHE A 166 14.70 -4.56 -9.05
C PHE A 166 15.65 -3.70 -9.88
N GLU A 167 16.68 -4.31 -10.48
CA GLU A 167 17.68 -3.62 -11.31
C GLU A 167 17.09 -3.14 -12.64
N LYS A 168 15.98 -3.74 -13.10
CA LYS A 168 15.29 -3.37 -14.33
C LYS A 168 14.25 -2.26 -14.13
N ILE A 169 13.96 -1.89 -12.89
CA ILE A 169 12.99 -0.83 -12.60
C ILE A 169 13.64 0.53 -12.83
N ASP A 170 13.10 1.30 -13.76
CA ASP A 170 13.50 2.70 -13.94
C ASP A 170 12.83 3.59 -12.87
N TYR A 171 13.44 3.61 -11.68
CA TYR A 171 12.95 4.42 -10.56
C TYR A 171 12.94 5.93 -10.88
N GLU A 172 13.87 6.42 -11.69
CA GLU A 172 13.91 7.84 -12.06
C GLU A 172 12.73 8.24 -12.95
N ALA A 173 12.33 7.37 -13.87
CA ALA A 173 11.12 7.55 -14.66
C ALA A 173 9.86 7.57 -13.77
N LEU A 174 9.77 6.67 -12.77
CA LEU A 174 8.65 6.65 -11.81
C LEU A 174 8.60 7.94 -10.96
N PHE A 175 9.72 8.41 -10.46
CA PHE A 175 9.80 9.67 -9.70
C PHE A 175 9.42 10.88 -10.57
N THR A 176 9.90 10.92 -11.81
CA THR A 176 9.56 11.98 -12.78
C THR A 176 8.05 11.96 -13.10
N ASN A 177 7.46 10.78 -13.27
CA ASN A 177 6.03 10.62 -13.48
C ASN A 177 5.21 11.18 -12.30
N ALA A 178 5.57 10.81 -11.06
CA ALA A 178 4.90 11.31 -9.87
C ALA A 178 5.01 12.84 -9.75
N LYS A 179 6.20 13.40 -10.01
CA LYS A 179 6.41 14.85 -9.99
C LYS A 179 5.53 15.55 -11.04
N LYS A 180 5.52 15.06 -12.28
CA LYS A 180 4.64 15.60 -13.33
C LYS A 180 3.17 15.54 -12.94
N PHE A 181 2.74 14.41 -12.31
CA PHE A 181 1.37 14.29 -11.82
C PHE A 181 1.04 15.35 -10.77
N ILE A 182 1.96 15.65 -9.87
CA ILE A 182 1.78 16.68 -8.84
C ILE A 182 1.79 18.10 -9.44
N ASP A 183 2.69 18.37 -10.38
CA ASP A 183 2.89 19.70 -10.96
C ASP A 183 1.81 20.08 -11.99
N ASN A 184 1.28 19.10 -12.75
CA ASN A 184 0.22 19.31 -13.74
C ASN A 184 -1.15 19.42 -13.05
N GLY A 185 -1.55 20.62 -12.66
CA GLY A 185 -2.74 20.90 -11.89
C GLY A 185 -3.95 21.27 -12.61
#